data_c2f8124a2bb879b56f9bd8f6589b3f81
#
_entry.id   c2f8124a2bb879b56f9bd8f6589b3f81
#
_cell.length_a   1.000
_cell.length_b   1.000
_cell.length_c   1.000
_cell.angle_alpha   90.00
_cell.angle_beta   90.00
_cell.angle_gamma   90.00
#
_symmetry.space_group_name_H-M   'P 1'
#
loop_
_entity.id
_entity.type
_entity.pdbx_description
1 polymer ?
#
loop_
_entity_poly.entity_id
_entity_poly.type
_entity_poly.pdbx_seq_one_letter_code
_entity_poly.pdbx_strand_id
1 'polypeptide(L)'
;DMTVVGDGLQTRDYTHVTDIVEAMFLAGESENKEIIGELFNLGTGTNHSVMDIVRMTGGGHVHIPERPGEARETLADNTKAKSLLKWNPQVKFEDWIEANRPQ
;
A
#
# COMPACT_ATOMS: atom_id res chain seq x y z
N ASP A 1 20.07 -11.06 3.28
CA ASP A 1 19.69 -10.43 2.00
C ASP A 1 18.19 -10.56 1.74
N MET A 2 17.64 -9.57 1.09
CA MET A 2 16.24 -9.60 0.68
C MET A 2 16.08 -10.52 -0.54
N THR A 3 14.99 -11.28 -0.60
CA THR A 3 14.65 -12.06 -1.80
C THR A 3 13.73 -11.26 -2.70
N VAL A 4 14.02 -11.25 -3.99
CA VAL A 4 13.26 -10.53 -5.01
C VAL A 4 12.68 -11.53 -6.01
N VAL A 5 11.35 -11.59 -6.10
CA VAL A 5 10.68 -12.49 -7.04
C VAL A 5 10.77 -11.91 -8.45
N GLY A 6 11.31 -12.70 -9.38
CA GLY A 6 11.48 -12.26 -10.77
C GLY A 6 12.42 -11.08 -10.89
N ASP A 7 12.06 -10.10 -11.72
CA ASP A 7 12.88 -8.90 -11.95
C ASP A 7 12.70 -7.80 -10.90
N GLY A 8 11.73 -7.94 -10.03
CA GLY A 8 11.46 -6.95 -8.98
C GLY A 8 10.81 -5.66 -9.48
N LEU A 9 10.37 -5.63 -10.74
CA LEU A 9 9.74 -4.43 -11.31
C LEU A 9 8.22 -4.40 -11.10
N GLN A 10 7.65 -5.45 -10.52
CA GLN A 10 6.25 -5.46 -10.14
C GLN A 10 5.99 -4.39 -9.08
N THR A 11 4.87 -3.69 -9.20
CA THR A 11 4.54 -2.58 -8.31
C THR A 11 3.36 -2.90 -7.41
N ARG A 12 3.36 -2.34 -6.22
CA ARG A 12 2.30 -2.52 -5.21
C ARG A 12 2.02 -1.19 -4.54
N ASP A 13 0.77 -1.01 -4.14
CA ASP A 13 0.36 0.13 -3.32
C ASP A 13 0.45 -0.31 -1.86
N TYR A 14 1.51 0.12 -1.18
CA TYR A 14 1.77 -0.23 0.21
C TYR A 14 1.06 0.75 1.12
N THR A 15 0.16 0.24 1.96
CA THR A 15 -0.65 1.07 2.86
C THR A 15 -0.39 0.64 4.29
N HIS A 16 -0.11 1.60 5.16
CA HIS A 16 0.16 1.31 6.57
C HIS A 16 -1.12 0.88 7.28
N VAL A 17 -0.98 -0.07 8.22
CA VAL A 17 -2.13 -0.62 8.93
C VAL A 17 -2.93 0.44 9.68
N THR A 18 -2.27 1.48 10.20
CA THR A 18 -2.98 2.56 10.91
C THR A 18 -3.91 3.34 9.99
N ASP A 19 -3.55 3.48 8.70
CA ASP A 19 -4.42 4.13 7.73
C ASP A 19 -5.64 3.27 7.43
N ILE A 20 -5.48 1.97 7.38
CA ILE A 20 -6.61 1.03 7.20
C ILE A 20 -7.54 1.06 8.40
N VAL A 21 -6.99 1.05 9.62
CA VAL A 21 -7.77 1.13 10.85
C VAL A 21 -8.57 2.43 10.91
N GLU A 22 -7.95 3.54 10.51
CA GLU A 22 -8.64 4.83 10.46
C GLU A 22 -9.83 4.79 9.50
N ALA A 23 -9.68 4.16 8.34
CA ALA A 23 -10.78 4.01 7.38
C ALA A 23 -11.92 3.19 7.98
N MET A 24 -11.60 2.11 8.69
CA MET A 24 -12.60 1.27 9.36
C MET A 24 -13.34 2.05 10.44
N PHE A 25 -12.62 2.85 11.22
CA PHE A 25 -13.19 3.71 12.25
C PHE A 25 -14.13 4.74 11.63
N LEU A 26 -13.70 5.41 10.56
CA LEU A 26 -14.52 6.40 9.86
C LEU A 26 -15.81 5.78 9.32
N ALA A 27 -15.72 4.56 8.78
CA ALA A 27 -16.90 3.87 8.27
C ALA A 27 -17.89 3.54 9.41
N GLY A 28 -17.38 3.10 10.57
CA GLY A 28 -18.22 2.78 11.71
C GLY A 28 -18.87 3.98 12.37
N GLU A 29 -18.22 5.13 12.35
CA GLU A 29 -18.71 6.37 12.96
C GLU A 29 -19.53 7.25 12.00
N SER A 30 -19.53 6.92 10.71
CA SER A 30 -20.18 7.77 9.71
C SER A 30 -21.69 7.76 9.86
N GLU A 31 -22.29 8.96 9.77
CA GLU A 31 -23.72 9.13 9.70
C GLU A 31 -24.23 9.22 8.26
N ASN A 32 -23.31 9.16 7.29
CA ASN A 32 -23.66 9.21 5.88
C ASN A 32 -24.26 7.88 5.44
N LYS A 33 -25.57 7.89 5.15
CA LYS A 33 -26.30 6.69 4.75
C LYS A 33 -25.86 6.14 3.39
N GLU A 34 -25.18 6.94 2.58
CA GLU A 34 -24.68 6.51 1.28
C GLU A 34 -23.61 5.43 1.37
N ILE A 35 -22.98 5.27 2.54
CA ILE A 35 -21.93 4.25 2.72
C ILE A 35 -22.50 2.86 3.04
N ILE A 36 -23.77 2.75 3.37
CA ILE A 36 -24.36 1.48 3.78
C ILE A 36 -24.33 0.48 2.61
N GLY A 37 -23.70 -0.66 2.84
CA GLY A 37 -23.58 -1.70 1.81
C GLY A 37 -22.54 -1.41 0.74
N GLU A 38 -21.77 -0.34 0.87
CA GLU A 38 -20.77 0.03 -0.11
C GLU A 38 -19.42 -0.64 0.13
N LEU A 39 -18.72 -0.94 -0.95
CA LEU A 39 -17.35 -1.42 -0.90
C LEU A 39 -16.39 -0.26 -1.13
N PHE A 40 -15.30 -0.24 -0.39
CA PHE A 40 -14.28 0.80 -0.52
C PHE A 40 -12.93 0.17 -0.82
N ASN A 41 -12.27 0.67 -1.86
CA ASN A 41 -10.87 0.33 -2.11
C ASN A 41 -10.01 1.26 -1.26
N LEU A 42 -9.14 0.68 -0.45
CA LEU A 42 -8.25 1.44 0.42
C LEU A 42 -6.82 1.28 -0.04
N GLY A 43 -6.14 2.39 -0.18
CA GLY A 43 -4.75 2.44 -0.57
C GLY A 43 -4.28 3.87 -0.64
N THR A 44 -2.99 4.07 -0.81
CA THR A 44 -2.41 5.42 -0.84
C THR A 44 -2.69 6.14 -2.15
N GLY A 45 -2.95 5.38 -3.22
CA GLY A 45 -3.08 5.94 -4.57
C GLY A 45 -1.72 6.10 -5.27
N THR A 46 -0.65 5.66 -4.63
CA THR A 46 0.69 5.61 -5.24
C THR A 46 1.27 4.22 -5.02
N ASN A 47 2.15 3.79 -5.92
CA ASN A 47 2.75 2.47 -5.79
C ASN A 47 4.27 2.52 -5.91
N HIS A 48 4.93 1.44 -5.50
CA HIS A 48 6.37 1.27 -5.56
C HIS A 48 6.70 -0.12 -6.06
N SER A 49 7.79 -0.25 -6.80
CA SER A 49 8.29 -1.57 -7.21
C SER A 49 9.04 -2.24 -6.06
N VAL A 50 9.20 -3.56 -6.16
CA VAL A 50 10.02 -4.31 -5.20
C VAL A 50 11.45 -3.80 -5.21
N MET A 51 11.99 -3.46 -6.40
CA MET A 51 13.34 -2.91 -6.50
C MET A 51 13.46 -1.52 -5.84
N ASP A 52 12.38 -0.74 -5.83
CA ASP A 52 12.36 0.53 -5.09
C ASP A 52 12.57 0.29 -3.59
N ILE A 53 11.92 -0.76 -3.06
CA ILE A 53 12.07 -1.12 -1.64
C ILE A 53 13.52 -1.52 -1.34
N VAL A 54 14.11 -2.32 -2.23
CA VAL A 54 15.51 -2.74 -2.07
C VAL A 54 16.42 -1.51 -2.00
N ARG A 55 16.21 -0.55 -2.90
CA ARG A 55 16.99 0.70 -2.89
C ARG A 55 16.78 1.51 -1.62
N MET A 56 15.53 1.62 -1.17
CA MET A 56 15.19 2.38 0.04
C MET A 56 15.81 1.79 1.30
N THR A 57 15.87 0.45 1.39
CA THR A 57 16.45 -0.22 2.56
C THR A 57 17.98 -0.23 2.52
N GLY A 58 18.57 -0.13 1.34
CA GLY A 58 20.02 -0.10 1.19
C GLY A 58 20.73 -1.43 1.40
N GLY A 59 19.99 -2.53 1.57
CA GLY A 59 20.57 -3.85 1.80
C GLY A 59 20.86 -4.61 0.51
N GLY A 60 21.53 -5.76 0.62
CA GLY A 60 21.72 -6.68 -0.49
C GLY A 60 20.45 -7.42 -0.84
N HIS A 61 20.41 -7.99 -2.03
CA HIS A 61 19.24 -8.75 -2.48
C HIS A 61 19.64 -9.91 -3.38
N VAL A 62 18.72 -10.88 -3.49
CA VAL A 62 18.88 -12.06 -4.35
C VAL A 62 17.58 -12.26 -5.11
N HIS A 63 17.65 -12.42 -6.42
CA HIS A 63 16.48 -12.71 -7.24
C HIS A 63 16.13 -14.20 -7.17
N ILE A 64 14.84 -14.49 -7.06
CA ILE A 64 14.32 -15.86 -7.10
C ILE A 64 13.35 -15.98 -8.27
N PRO A 65 13.03 -17.23 -8.72
CA PRO A 65 12.18 -17.41 -9.89
C PRO A 65 10.81 -16.74 -9.76
N GLU A 66 10.32 -16.24 -10.89
CA GLU A 66 9.02 -15.61 -10.99
C GLU A 66 7.91 -16.60 -10.66
N ARG A 67 6.87 -16.12 -9.97
CA ARG A 67 5.70 -16.92 -9.60
C ARG A 67 4.58 -16.72 -10.62
N PRO A 68 3.97 -17.82 -11.12
CA PRO A 68 2.84 -17.70 -12.05
C PRO A 68 1.65 -17.00 -11.39
N GLY A 69 0.96 -16.17 -12.15
CA GLY A 69 -0.27 -15.51 -11.70
C GLY A 69 -0.06 -14.30 -10.82
N GLU A 70 1.16 -13.90 -10.56
CA GLU A 70 1.43 -12.69 -9.78
C GLU A 70 1.18 -11.44 -10.62
N ALA A 71 0.44 -10.48 -10.06
CA ALA A 71 0.14 -9.24 -10.78
C ALA A 71 1.41 -8.38 -10.95
N ARG A 72 1.56 -7.76 -12.13
CA ARG A 72 2.69 -6.85 -12.38
C ARG A 72 2.51 -5.52 -11.69
N GLU A 73 1.26 -5.04 -11.61
CA GLU A 73 0.97 -3.74 -11.02
C GLU A 73 -0.31 -3.82 -10.20
N THR A 74 -0.27 -3.25 -9.00
CA THR A 74 -1.47 -2.98 -8.22
C THR A 74 -1.41 -1.53 -7.77
N LEU A 75 -2.54 -0.85 -7.92
CA LEU A 75 -2.69 0.55 -7.53
C LEU A 75 -4.14 0.77 -7.14
N ALA A 76 -4.35 1.27 -5.93
CA ALA A 76 -5.71 1.51 -5.45
C ALA A 76 -6.26 2.80 -6.04
N ASP A 77 -7.53 2.75 -6.48
CA ASP A 77 -8.33 3.95 -6.71
C ASP A 77 -9.12 4.20 -5.44
N ASN A 78 -8.66 5.15 -4.64
CA ASN A 78 -9.22 5.46 -3.33
C ASN A 78 -10.21 6.63 -3.37
N THR A 79 -10.65 7.05 -4.55
CA THR A 79 -11.52 8.21 -4.73
C THR A 79 -12.80 8.10 -3.90
N LYS A 80 -13.44 6.93 -3.91
CA LYS A 80 -14.68 6.70 -3.18
C LYS A 80 -14.49 6.83 -1.66
N ALA A 81 -13.42 6.26 -1.13
CA ALA A 81 -13.10 6.36 0.29
C ALA A 81 -12.84 7.81 0.70
N LYS A 82 -12.10 8.55 -0.12
CA LYS A 82 -11.85 9.97 0.14
C LYS A 82 -13.14 10.79 0.10
N SER A 83 -14.01 10.51 -0.85
CA SER A 83 -15.26 11.26 -1.04
C SER A 83 -16.28 10.95 0.04
N LEU A 84 -16.59 9.69 0.28
CA LEU A 84 -17.68 9.28 1.18
C LEU A 84 -17.26 9.15 2.64
N LEU A 85 -16.06 8.67 2.92
CA LEU A 85 -15.55 8.51 4.28
C LEU A 85 -14.72 9.70 4.75
N LYS A 86 -14.35 10.60 3.85
CA LYS A 86 -13.40 11.68 4.13
C LYS A 86 -12.05 11.13 4.62
N TRP A 87 -11.70 9.93 4.12
CA TRP A 87 -10.49 9.25 4.47
C TRP A 87 -9.30 9.78 3.68
N ASN A 88 -8.19 9.99 4.36
CA ASN A 88 -6.96 10.45 3.71
C ASN A 88 -5.79 9.71 4.36
N PRO A 89 -5.12 8.81 3.62
CA PRO A 89 -3.99 8.07 4.20
C PRO A 89 -2.86 9.03 4.58
N GLN A 90 -2.30 8.84 5.77
CA GLN A 90 -1.35 9.77 6.37
C GLN A 90 0.09 9.27 6.31
N VAL A 91 0.30 7.94 6.27
CA VAL A 91 1.64 7.38 6.32
C VAL A 91 2.15 7.16 4.90
N LYS A 92 3.20 7.87 4.54
CA LYS A 92 3.87 7.66 3.25
C LYS A 92 4.83 6.50 3.39
N PHE A 93 4.84 5.61 2.40
CA PHE A 93 5.66 4.41 2.42
C PHE A 93 7.15 4.75 2.56
N GLU A 94 7.63 5.72 1.81
CA GLU A 94 9.02 6.16 1.84
C GLU A 94 9.43 6.64 3.24
N ASP A 95 8.56 7.40 3.89
CA ASP A 95 8.81 7.94 5.22
C ASP A 95 8.88 6.83 6.26
N TRP A 96 7.99 5.84 6.15
CA TRP A 96 7.98 4.70 7.05
C TRP A 96 9.27 3.87 6.91
N ILE A 97 9.69 3.61 5.68
CA ILE A 97 10.93 2.86 5.40
C ILE A 97 12.12 3.60 6.01
N GLU A 98 12.20 4.92 5.81
CA GLU A 98 13.31 5.71 6.35
C GLU A 98 13.36 5.63 7.88
N ALA A 99 12.20 5.72 8.55
CA ALA A 99 12.11 5.67 10.01
C ALA A 99 12.43 4.28 10.57
N ASN A 100 12.23 3.22 9.79
CA ASN A 100 12.39 1.83 10.24
C ASN A 100 13.51 1.08 9.51
N ARG A 101 14.37 1.82 8.84
CA ARG A 101 15.48 1.25 8.06
C ARG A 101 16.41 0.45 8.97
N PRO A 102 16.82 -0.78 8.53
CA PRO A 102 17.82 -1.56 9.26
C PRO A 102 19.15 -0.81 9.33
N GLN A 103 19.82 -0.92 10.45
CA GLN A 103 21.13 -0.30 10.66
C GLN A 103 22.26 -1.27 10.41
#